data_ada532aa23e154fc6af142222316dbf0
#
_entry.id   ada532aa23e154fc6af142222316dbf0
#
_cell.length_a   1.000
_cell.length_b   1.000
_cell.length_c   1.000
_cell.angle_alpha   90.00
_cell.angle_beta   90.00
_cell.angle_gamma   90.00
#
_symmetry.space_group_name_H-M   'P 1'
#
loop_
_entity.id
_entity.type
_entity.pdbx_description
1 polymer ?
#
loop_
_entity_poly.entity_id
_entity_poly.type
_entity_poly.pdbx_seq_one_letter_code
_entity_poly.pdbx_strand_id
1 'polypeptide(L)'
;MKHTPLIVRILGGALLFAVAAVSLIHPMYTRGECACILASAQRGKPYILGTAGPDSYDCSGLVLDAYGRFGCELVHSAQFVGYDDGYETIENPSDLRPGDLIFFNTVSDKDSCDHVGLWLGMNRFVHASSSEEVVMISEFDEKWQERYSWGKHILEPYAHPMANEIDEAVRGWFQAHLSPGASK
;
A
#
# COMPACT_ATOMS: atom_id res chain seq x y z
N MET A 1 -12.64 44.50 -26.51
CA MET A 1 -12.57 43.70 -25.27
C MET A 1 -13.69 42.70 -25.31
N LYS A 2 -13.37 41.41 -25.49
CA LYS A 2 -14.37 40.32 -25.49
C LYS A 2 -14.65 39.95 -24.04
N HIS A 3 -15.85 40.35 -23.53
CA HIS A 3 -16.28 39.93 -22.18
C HIS A 3 -16.59 38.44 -22.21
N THR A 4 -15.81 37.65 -21.50
CA THR A 4 -16.14 36.25 -21.22
C THR A 4 -17.45 36.23 -20.43
N PRO A 5 -18.47 35.48 -20.87
CA PRO A 5 -19.76 35.47 -20.19
C PRO A 5 -19.64 35.01 -18.76
N LEU A 6 -20.38 35.65 -17.85
CA LEU A 6 -20.40 35.40 -16.43
C LEU A 6 -20.56 33.89 -16.06
N ILE A 7 -21.34 33.17 -16.88
CA ILE A 7 -21.57 31.73 -16.77
C ILE A 7 -20.27 30.94 -16.88
N VAL A 8 -19.36 31.29 -17.79
CA VAL A 8 -18.07 30.58 -17.97
C VAL A 8 -17.17 30.81 -16.77
N ARG A 9 -17.23 31.99 -16.13
CA ARG A 9 -16.48 32.28 -14.89
C ARG A 9 -17.03 31.54 -13.69
N ILE A 10 -18.34 31.38 -13.57
CA ILE A 10 -18.99 30.65 -12.46
C ILE A 10 -18.74 29.14 -12.61
N LEU A 11 -18.85 28.58 -13.80
CA LEU A 11 -18.57 27.16 -14.07
C LEU A 11 -17.09 26.82 -13.87
N GLY A 12 -16.18 27.70 -14.28
CA GLY A 12 -14.75 27.55 -14.04
C GLY A 12 -14.39 27.59 -12.55
N GLY A 13 -15.01 28.50 -11.80
CA GLY A 13 -14.82 28.59 -10.33
C GLY A 13 -15.36 27.37 -9.60
N ALA A 14 -16.54 26.87 -9.97
CA ALA A 14 -17.15 25.68 -9.37
C ALA A 14 -16.33 24.41 -9.66
N LEU A 15 -15.78 24.28 -10.88
CA LEU A 15 -14.91 23.16 -11.25
C LEU A 15 -13.60 23.19 -10.47
N LEU A 16 -12.99 24.38 -10.31
CA LEU A 16 -11.78 24.57 -9.49
C LEU A 16 -12.01 24.24 -8.01
N PHE A 17 -13.16 24.65 -7.47
CA PHE A 17 -13.52 24.32 -6.08
C PHE A 17 -13.76 22.82 -5.90
N ALA A 18 -14.38 22.16 -6.90
CA ALA A 18 -14.57 20.71 -6.86
C ALA A 18 -13.25 19.93 -6.96
N VAL A 19 -12.34 20.36 -7.84
CA VAL A 19 -11.00 19.74 -7.97
C VAL A 19 -10.18 19.96 -6.71
N ALA A 20 -10.16 21.17 -6.14
CA ALA A 20 -9.47 21.45 -4.89
C ALA A 20 -10.08 20.68 -3.69
N ALA A 21 -11.42 20.56 -3.64
CA ALA A 21 -12.09 19.78 -2.60
C ALA A 21 -11.79 18.28 -2.72
N VAL A 22 -11.74 17.74 -3.94
CA VAL A 22 -11.35 16.35 -4.20
C VAL A 22 -9.89 16.13 -3.81
N SER A 23 -8.98 17.05 -4.07
CA SER A 23 -7.57 16.97 -3.66
C SER A 23 -7.36 17.04 -2.15
N LEU A 24 -8.27 17.72 -1.42
CA LEU A 24 -8.25 17.83 0.05
C LEU A 24 -8.91 16.62 0.74
N ILE A 25 -9.73 15.86 0.03
CA ILE A 25 -10.50 14.73 0.59
C ILE A 25 -9.84 13.38 0.26
N HIS A 26 -8.90 13.32 -0.70
CA HIS A 26 -8.16 12.09 -0.95
C HIS A 26 -7.10 11.93 0.14
N PRO A 27 -7.28 11.01 1.09
CA PRO A 27 -6.17 10.61 1.93
C PRO A 27 -5.05 10.13 1.01
N MET A 28 -3.87 10.68 1.17
CA MET A 28 -2.69 10.18 0.46
C MET A 28 -2.32 8.85 1.11
N TYR A 29 -2.84 7.76 0.57
CA TYR A 29 -2.43 6.44 0.97
C TYR A 29 -1.01 6.19 0.49
N THR A 30 -0.19 5.64 1.36
CA THR A 30 1.11 5.09 0.97
C THR A 30 0.90 3.84 0.10
N ARG A 31 1.92 3.43 -0.65
CA ARG A 31 1.86 2.16 -1.38
C ARG A 31 1.61 0.98 -0.44
N GLY A 32 2.21 1.03 0.76
CA GLY A 32 2.01 0.03 1.78
C GLY A 32 0.55 -0.07 2.23
N GLU A 33 -0.10 1.06 2.50
CA GLU A 33 -1.53 1.08 2.85
C GLU A 33 -2.41 0.56 1.70
N CYS A 34 -2.07 0.91 0.46
CA CYS A 34 -2.76 0.35 -0.71
C CYS A 34 -2.54 -1.17 -0.83
N ALA A 35 -1.33 -1.67 -0.57
CA ALA A 35 -1.04 -3.10 -0.53
C ALA A 35 -1.86 -3.80 0.56
N CYS A 36 -2.01 -3.18 1.74
CA CYS A 36 -2.88 -3.68 2.81
C CYS A 36 -4.34 -3.81 2.37
N ILE A 37 -4.87 -2.82 1.64
CA ILE A 37 -6.24 -2.85 1.11
C ILE A 37 -6.38 -4.01 0.11
N LEU A 38 -5.44 -4.15 -0.83
CA LEU A 38 -5.46 -5.21 -1.84
C LEU A 38 -5.37 -6.61 -1.22
N ALA A 39 -4.44 -6.83 -0.30
CA ALA A 39 -4.31 -8.10 0.41
C ALA A 39 -5.55 -8.40 1.26
N SER A 40 -6.10 -7.41 1.97
CA SER A 40 -7.30 -7.56 2.78
C SER A 40 -8.55 -7.89 1.95
N ALA A 41 -8.61 -7.43 0.70
CA ALA A 41 -9.69 -7.76 -0.24
C ALA A 41 -9.68 -9.25 -0.66
N GLN A 42 -8.56 -9.97 -0.44
CA GLN A 42 -8.44 -11.40 -0.76
C GLN A 42 -8.94 -12.32 0.37
N ARG A 43 -9.42 -11.78 1.50
CA ARG A 43 -9.92 -12.58 2.62
C ARG A 43 -10.96 -13.62 2.18
N GLY A 44 -10.87 -14.80 2.78
CA GLY A 44 -11.75 -15.93 2.49
C GLY A 44 -11.29 -16.77 1.30
N LYS A 45 -10.27 -16.36 0.55
CA LYS A 45 -9.68 -17.20 -0.50
C LYS A 45 -8.83 -18.31 0.11
N PRO A 46 -8.81 -19.50 -0.51
CA PRO A 46 -8.11 -20.66 0.04
C PRO A 46 -6.58 -20.44 0.05
N TYR A 47 -5.94 -21.03 1.06
CA TYR A 47 -4.50 -21.22 1.07
C TYR A 47 -4.13 -22.41 0.21
N ILE A 48 -3.23 -22.19 -0.76
CA ILE A 48 -2.61 -23.27 -1.56
C ILE A 48 -1.14 -22.91 -1.73
N LEU A 49 -0.25 -23.78 -1.27
CA LEU A 49 1.19 -23.57 -1.35
C LEU A 49 1.63 -23.37 -2.81
N GLY A 50 2.47 -22.37 -3.05
CA GLY A 50 3.02 -22.05 -4.36
C GLY A 50 2.07 -21.24 -5.25
N THR A 51 0.97 -20.68 -4.72
CA THR A 51 0.04 -19.86 -5.50
C THR A 51 0.09 -18.38 -5.08
N ALA A 52 -0.06 -17.49 -6.08
CA ALA A 52 -0.03 -16.04 -5.93
C ALA A 52 -1.25 -15.36 -6.56
N GLY A 53 -2.43 -15.96 -6.40
CA GLY A 53 -3.70 -15.44 -6.90
C GLY A 53 -4.04 -15.84 -8.36
N PRO A 54 -5.18 -15.39 -8.88
CA PRO A 54 -6.20 -14.62 -8.16
C PRO A 54 -7.13 -15.47 -7.28
N ASP A 55 -7.16 -16.80 -7.44
CA ASP A 55 -8.16 -17.68 -6.81
C ASP A 55 -7.69 -18.24 -5.47
N SER A 56 -6.39 -18.35 -5.25
CA SER A 56 -5.76 -18.89 -4.04
C SER A 56 -4.40 -18.26 -3.81
N TYR A 57 -3.91 -18.33 -2.58
CA TYR A 57 -2.64 -17.73 -2.17
C TYR A 57 -1.91 -18.61 -1.17
N ASP A 58 -0.58 -18.63 -1.23
CA ASP A 58 0.22 -18.89 -0.04
C ASP A 58 0.65 -17.58 0.63
N CYS A 59 1.38 -17.64 1.74
CA CYS A 59 1.74 -16.45 2.51
C CYS A 59 2.55 -15.44 1.71
N SER A 60 3.58 -15.87 1.01
CA SER A 60 4.42 -15.03 0.15
C SER A 60 3.73 -14.62 -1.16
N GLY A 61 2.88 -15.48 -1.71
CA GLY A 61 2.10 -15.19 -2.90
C GLY A 61 1.09 -14.06 -2.69
N LEU A 62 0.46 -13.98 -1.51
CA LEU A 62 -0.43 -12.88 -1.16
C LEU A 62 0.32 -11.54 -1.14
N VAL A 63 1.51 -11.53 -0.55
CA VAL A 63 2.38 -10.36 -0.47
C VAL A 63 2.85 -9.96 -1.88
N LEU A 64 3.30 -10.92 -2.67
CA LEU A 64 3.77 -10.71 -4.04
C LEU A 64 2.68 -10.10 -4.93
N ASP A 65 1.44 -10.61 -4.90
CA ASP A 65 0.32 -10.03 -5.68
C ASP A 65 0.01 -8.61 -5.23
N ALA A 66 -0.05 -8.37 -3.91
CA ALA A 66 -0.37 -7.06 -3.36
C ALA A 66 0.66 -5.99 -3.74
N TYR A 67 1.95 -6.29 -3.63
CA TYR A 67 3.04 -5.36 -3.93
C TYR A 67 3.37 -5.27 -5.41
N GLY A 68 3.22 -6.37 -6.16
CA GLY A 68 3.46 -6.41 -7.61
C GLY A 68 2.61 -5.42 -8.40
N ARG A 69 1.42 -5.09 -7.90
CA ARG A 69 0.54 -4.06 -8.49
C ARG A 69 1.11 -2.65 -8.42
N PHE A 70 2.12 -2.42 -7.59
CA PHE A 70 2.84 -1.14 -7.46
C PHE A 70 4.26 -1.20 -8.07
N GLY A 71 4.53 -2.24 -8.87
CA GLY A 71 5.83 -2.41 -9.54
C GLY A 71 6.94 -2.85 -8.60
N CYS A 72 6.60 -3.38 -7.41
CA CYS A 72 7.57 -3.98 -6.51
C CYS A 72 7.69 -5.48 -6.81
N GLU A 73 8.82 -5.90 -7.34
CA GLU A 73 9.10 -7.29 -7.67
C GLU A 73 9.67 -8.01 -6.44
N LEU A 74 8.82 -8.72 -5.73
CA LEU A 74 9.23 -9.58 -4.62
C LEU A 74 9.43 -11.02 -5.08
N VAL A 75 10.35 -11.73 -4.44
CA VAL A 75 10.53 -13.17 -4.69
C VAL A 75 9.40 -13.96 -4.02
N HIS A 76 8.87 -14.98 -4.70
CA HIS A 76 7.83 -15.86 -4.15
C HIS A 76 8.41 -16.81 -3.07
N SER A 77 8.87 -16.22 -1.97
CA SER A 77 9.41 -16.93 -0.80
C SER A 77 9.50 -15.96 0.38
N ALA A 78 8.85 -16.32 1.48
CA ALA A 78 8.94 -15.54 2.73
C ALA A 78 10.40 -15.41 3.19
N GLN A 79 11.16 -16.46 3.08
CA GLN A 79 12.56 -16.51 3.49
C GLN A 79 13.45 -15.57 2.67
N PHE A 80 13.37 -15.62 1.34
CA PHE A 80 14.18 -14.75 0.49
C PHE A 80 13.84 -13.27 0.68
N VAL A 81 12.55 -12.92 0.78
CA VAL A 81 12.15 -11.54 1.05
C VAL A 81 12.55 -11.11 2.46
N GLY A 82 12.44 -12.00 3.43
CA GLY A 82 12.80 -11.72 4.82
C GLY A 82 14.30 -11.46 5.03
N TYR A 83 15.16 -12.11 4.26
CA TYR A 83 16.62 -11.94 4.32
C TYR A 83 17.16 -10.93 3.30
N ASP A 84 16.32 -10.27 2.51
CA ASP A 84 16.79 -9.27 1.56
C ASP A 84 17.30 -8.02 2.29
N ASP A 85 18.61 -7.76 2.18
CA ASP A 85 19.28 -6.62 2.79
C ASP A 85 18.98 -5.28 2.07
N GLY A 86 18.31 -5.33 0.93
CA GLY A 86 17.85 -4.14 0.21
C GLY A 86 16.71 -3.38 0.92
N TYR A 87 16.11 -3.98 1.93
CA TYR A 87 15.00 -3.41 2.69
C TYR A 87 15.36 -3.18 4.15
N GLU A 88 14.85 -2.08 4.70
CA GLU A 88 15.05 -1.75 6.13
C GLU A 88 14.44 -2.83 7.02
N THR A 89 15.24 -3.36 7.96
CA THR A 89 14.79 -4.34 8.94
C THR A 89 14.21 -3.66 10.17
N ILE A 90 13.06 -4.12 10.63
CA ILE A 90 12.33 -3.63 11.80
C ILE A 90 12.39 -4.70 12.89
N GLU A 91 13.26 -4.50 13.87
CA GLU A 91 13.46 -5.44 14.98
C GLU A 91 12.33 -5.35 16.02
N ASN A 92 11.88 -4.13 16.31
CA ASN A 92 10.84 -3.90 17.31
C ASN A 92 9.46 -3.79 16.64
N PRO A 93 8.50 -4.68 16.96
CA PRO A 93 7.18 -4.65 16.36
C PRO A 93 6.40 -3.35 16.64
N SER A 94 6.79 -2.56 17.66
CA SER A 94 6.18 -1.24 17.90
C SER A 94 6.48 -0.20 16.81
N ASP A 95 7.52 -0.44 16.01
CA ASP A 95 7.96 0.47 14.94
C ASP A 95 7.29 0.15 13.59
N LEU A 96 6.53 -0.96 13.52
CA LEU A 96 5.79 -1.37 12.34
C LEU A 96 4.75 -0.34 11.93
N ARG A 97 4.70 -0.05 10.64
CA ARG A 97 3.74 0.86 9.98
C ARG A 97 2.83 0.08 9.04
N PRO A 98 1.60 0.53 8.79
CA PRO A 98 0.74 -0.11 7.81
C PRO A 98 1.44 -0.26 6.45
N GLY A 99 1.48 -1.49 5.96
CA GLY A 99 2.19 -1.86 4.75
C GLY A 99 3.55 -2.52 4.98
N ASP A 100 4.12 -2.48 6.18
CA ASP A 100 5.32 -3.25 6.45
C ASP A 100 5.03 -4.75 6.37
N LEU A 101 5.99 -5.50 5.88
CA LEU A 101 5.96 -6.95 5.97
C LEU A 101 6.31 -7.37 7.38
N ILE A 102 5.59 -8.35 7.89
CA ILE A 102 5.83 -8.96 9.19
C ILE A 102 6.17 -10.43 8.98
N PHE A 103 7.32 -10.84 9.50
CA PHE A 103 7.84 -12.20 9.36
C PHE A 103 7.75 -12.96 10.66
N PHE A 104 7.43 -14.23 10.54
CA PHE A 104 7.27 -15.12 11.68
C PHE A 104 8.04 -16.41 11.46
N ASN A 105 8.47 -17.00 12.57
CA ASN A 105 8.88 -18.38 12.62
C ASN A 105 7.77 -19.21 13.25
N THR A 106 7.17 -20.06 12.46
CA THR A 106 6.07 -20.91 12.94
C THR A 106 6.53 -22.28 13.35
N VAL A 107 7.78 -22.66 13.05
CA VAL A 107 8.29 -24.03 13.23
C VAL A 107 9.20 -24.22 14.41
N SER A 108 10.16 -23.38 14.75
CA SER A 108 10.93 -23.52 16.00
C SER A 108 12.25 -22.74 16.17
N ASP A 109 12.74 -22.00 15.19
CA ASP A 109 14.04 -21.33 15.27
C ASP A 109 13.87 -19.82 15.09
N LYS A 110 14.19 -19.02 16.12
CA LYS A 110 13.96 -17.57 16.10
C LYS A 110 14.79 -16.80 15.07
N ASP A 111 15.84 -17.44 14.56
CA ASP A 111 16.74 -16.83 13.57
C ASP A 111 16.31 -17.13 12.11
N SER A 112 15.13 -17.69 11.90
CA SER A 112 14.58 -17.97 10.57
C SER A 112 13.16 -17.40 10.43
N CYS A 113 12.67 -17.30 9.21
CA CYS A 113 11.27 -17.01 8.94
C CYS A 113 10.72 -17.99 7.91
N ASP A 114 9.54 -18.51 8.18
CA ASP A 114 8.82 -19.43 7.31
C ASP A 114 7.44 -18.91 6.91
N HIS A 115 7.04 -17.77 7.50
CA HIS A 115 5.75 -17.18 7.26
C HIS A 115 5.84 -15.66 7.16
N VAL A 116 4.97 -15.05 6.31
CA VAL A 116 4.91 -13.62 6.09
C VAL A 116 3.47 -13.12 6.01
N GLY A 117 3.24 -11.92 6.51
CA GLY A 117 2.00 -11.17 6.37
C GLY A 117 2.26 -9.70 6.11
N LEU A 118 1.19 -8.92 5.93
CA LEU A 118 1.23 -7.46 5.84
C LEU A 118 0.64 -6.86 7.12
N TRP A 119 1.39 -5.96 7.73
CA TRP A 119 0.95 -5.22 8.90
C TRP A 119 -0.11 -4.18 8.53
N LEU A 120 -1.27 -4.24 9.19
CA LEU A 120 -2.38 -3.33 8.95
C LEU A 120 -2.42 -2.15 9.92
N GLY A 121 -1.56 -2.16 10.94
CA GLY A 121 -1.71 -1.30 12.10
C GLY A 121 -2.75 -1.83 13.11
N MET A 122 -2.91 -1.10 14.22
CA MET A 122 -3.85 -1.47 15.29
C MET A 122 -3.73 -2.93 15.75
N ASN A 123 -2.50 -3.38 15.87
CA ASN A 123 -2.16 -4.74 16.34
C ASN A 123 -2.75 -5.87 15.48
N ARG A 124 -2.85 -5.67 14.15
CA ARG A 124 -3.42 -6.64 13.20
C ARG A 124 -2.57 -6.75 11.93
N PHE A 125 -2.63 -7.92 11.32
CA PHE A 125 -1.99 -8.19 10.04
C PHE A 125 -2.85 -9.11 9.18
N VAL A 126 -2.70 -9.01 7.86
CA VAL A 126 -3.35 -9.90 6.89
C VAL A 126 -2.32 -10.91 6.37
N HIS A 127 -2.72 -12.17 6.29
CA HIS A 127 -1.88 -13.24 5.79
C HIS A 127 -2.71 -14.38 5.18
N ALA A 128 -2.07 -15.23 4.36
CA ALA A 128 -2.65 -16.51 3.97
C ALA A 128 -2.18 -17.56 4.99
N SER A 129 -3.11 -18.03 5.81
CA SER A 129 -2.84 -18.97 6.91
C SER A 129 -2.87 -20.40 6.40
N SER A 130 -1.76 -21.13 6.58
CA SER A 130 -1.70 -22.56 6.25
C SER A 130 -2.45 -23.44 7.26
N SER A 131 -2.58 -23.00 8.52
CA SER A 131 -3.32 -23.75 9.54
C SER A 131 -4.83 -23.58 9.44
N GLU A 132 -5.31 -22.41 9.02
CA GLU A 132 -6.72 -22.12 8.82
C GLU A 132 -7.15 -22.31 7.35
N GLU A 133 -6.19 -22.64 6.48
CA GLU A 133 -6.35 -22.89 5.04
C GLU A 133 -6.99 -21.73 4.26
N VAL A 134 -6.81 -20.48 4.73
CA VAL A 134 -7.52 -19.31 4.20
C VAL A 134 -6.72 -18.01 4.35
N VAL A 135 -6.97 -17.05 3.46
CA VAL A 135 -6.52 -15.66 3.66
C VAL A 135 -7.38 -15.01 4.73
N MET A 136 -6.75 -14.50 5.78
CA MET A 136 -7.45 -13.91 6.93
C MET A 136 -6.70 -12.71 7.52
N ILE A 137 -7.38 -12.00 8.40
CA ILE A 137 -6.78 -11.00 9.29
C ILE A 137 -6.67 -11.60 10.67
N SER A 138 -5.48 -11.56 11.24
CA SER A 138 -5.20 -12.01 12.62
C SER A 138 -4.83 -10.83 13.50
N GLU A 139 -5.13 -10.95 14.80
CA GLU A 139 -4.58 -10.09 15.82
C GLU A 139 -3.15 -10.51 16.12
N PHE A 140 -2.28 -9.54 16.35
CA PHE A 140 -0.90 -9.76 16.77
C PHE A 140 -0.87 -9.95 18.29
N ASP A 141 -1.46 -11.10 18.72
CA ASP A 141 -1.56 -11.54 20.10
C ASP A 141 -0.23 -12.09 20.63
N GLU A 142 -0.23 -12.54 21.90
CA GLU A 142 0.95 -13.10 22.56
C GLU A 142 1.58 -14.26 21.76
N LYS A 143 0.75 -15.13 21.17
CA LYS A 143 1.21 -16.27 20.34
C LYS A 143 1.99 -15.81 19.11
N TRP A 144 1.53 -14.73 18.44
CA TRP A 144 2.22 -14.19 17.28
C TRP A 144 3.44 -13.35 17.66
N GLN A 145 3.39 -12.67 18.82
CA GLN A 145 4.54 -11.94 19.36
C GLN A 145 5.71 -12.87 19.69
N GLU A 146 5.44 -14.04 20.25
CA GLU A 146 6.46 -15.06 20.51
C GLU A 146 7.14 -15.61 19.25
N ARG A 147 6.41 -15.56 18.11
CA ARG A 147 6.86 -16.04 16.80
C ARG A 147 7.43 -14.96 15.90
N TYR A 148 7.32 -13.71 16.32
CA TYR A 148 7.85 -12.59 15.56
C TYR A 148 9.35 -12.73 15.38
N SER A 149 9.79 -12.69 14.12
CA SER A 149 11.21 -12.68 13.76
C SER A 149 11.68 -11.24 13.55
N TRP A 150 11.13 -10.55 12.55
CA TRP A 150 11.38 -9.14 12.24
C TRP A 150 10.30 -8.60 11.28
N GLY A 151 10.34 -7.31 11.03
CA GLY A 151 9.60 -6.68 9.94
C GLY A 151 10.53 -6.17 8.84
N LYS A 152 9.96 -5.86 7.68
CA LYS A 152 10.66 -5.17 6.57
C LYS A 152 9.83 -4.02 6.07
N HIS A 153 10.47 -2.86 5.92
CA HIS A 153 9.88 -1.73 5.23
C HIS A 153 10.21 -1.82 3.74
N ILE A 154 9.19 -2.10 2.90
CA ILE A 154 9.41 -2.41 1.48
C ILE A 154 9.22 -1.18 0.60
N LEU A 155 8.31 -0.27 0.96
CA LEU A 155 7.86 0.79 0.06
C LEU A 155 7.93 2.18 0.68
N GLU A 156 8.64 3.06 -0.02
CA GLU A 156 8.62 4.50 0.26
C GLU A 156 7.21 5.11 0.10
N PRO A 157 6.92 6.23 0.80
CA PRO A 157 5.69 6.96 0.65
C PRO A 157 5.41 7.28 -0.82
N TYR A 158 4.20 7.04 -1.26
CA TYR A 158 3.78 7.18 -2.65
C TYR A 158 2.96 8.44 -2.86
N ALA A 159 3.43 9.32 -3.72
CA ALA A 159 2.55 10.24 -4.40
C ALA A 159 1.81 9.45 -5.49
N HIS A 160 0.49 9.35 -5.40
CA HIS A 160 -0.37 8.64 -6.36
C HIS A 160 -0.01 9.09 -7.80
N PRO A 161 0.21 8.19 -8.80
CA PRO A 161 0.54 8.61 -10.17
C PRO A 161 -0.46 9.61 -10.74
N MET A 162 -1.76 9.41 -10.46
CA MET A 162 -2.79 10.38 -10.85
C MET A 162 -2.73 11.69 -10.06
N ALA A 163 -2.16 11.72 -8.85
CA ALA A 163 -1.96 12.97 -8.14
C ALA A 163 -0.90 13.82 -8.84
N ASN A 164 0.15 13.21 -9.37
CA ASN A 164 1.16 13.92 -10.17
C ASN A 164 0.58 14.44 -11.47
N GLU A 165 -0.21 13.64 -12.21
CA GLU A 165 -0.87 14.06 -13.44
C GLU A 165 -1.89 15.18 -13.21
N ILE A 166 -2.68 15.06 -12.12
CA ILE A 166 -3.64 16.11 -11.73
C ILE A 166 -2.90 17.35 -11.27
N ASP A 167 -1.84 17.22 -10.48
CA ASP A 167 -1.04 18.34 -9.98
C ASP A 167 -0.31 19.04 -11.14
N GLU A 168 0.24 18.32 -12.11
CA GLU A 168 0.82 18.89 -13.34
C GLU A 168 -0.23 19.57 -14.21
N ALA A 169 -1.39 18.97 -14.39
CA ALA A 169 -2.48 19.58 -15.16
C ALA A 169 -3.00 20.84 -14.47
N VAL A 170 -3.15 20.82 -13.13
CA VAL A 170 -3.56 21.98 -12.35
C VAL A 170 -2.49 23.06 -12.36
N ARG A 171 -1.23 22.73 -12.18
CA ARG A 171 -0.11 23.68 -12.28
C ARG A 171 -0.01 24.29 -13.68
N GLY A 172 -0.13 23.48 -14.73
CA GLY A 172 -0.15 23.93 -16.11
C GLY A 172 -1.30 24.89 -16.39
N TRP A 173 -2.48 24.60 -15.85
CA TRP A 173 -3.63 25.49 -15.97
C TRP A 173 -3.44 26.82 -15.23
N PHE A 174 -2.91 26.79 -13.99
CA PHE A 174 -2.58 27.96 -13.20
C PHE A 174 -1.54 28.84 -13.89
N GLN A 175 -0.47 28.25 -14.43
CA GLN A 175 0.56 29.00 -15.19
C GLN A 175 -0.01 29.64 -16.44
N ALA A 176 -0.91 28.95 -17.16
CA ALA A 176 -1.51 29.47 -18.38
C ALA A 176 -2.52 30.60 -18.14
N HIS A 177 -3.23 30.60 -17.00
CA HIS A 177 -4.37 31.49 -16.78
C HIS A 177 -4.22 32.52 -15.68
N LEU A 178 -3.29 32.33 -14.74
CA LEU A 178 -3.15 33.16 -13.55
C LEU A 178 -1.74 33.75 -13.36
N SER A 179 -0.75 33.41 -14.19
CA SER A 179 0.55 34.04 -14.15
C SER A 179 0.45 35.51 -14.60
N PRO A 180 1.02 36.47 -13.85
CA PRO A 180 1.04 37.86 -14.24
C PRO A 180 1.95 38.01 -15.47
N GLY A 181 1.36 38.06 -16.66
CA GLY A 181 2.06 38.21 -17.93
C GLY A 181 1.43 37.51 -19.13
N ALA A 182 0.35 36.76 -18.99
CA ALA A 182 -0.34 36.04 -20.07
C ALA A 182 -1.38 36.91 -20.80
N SER A 183 -1.23 38.25 -20.77
CA SER A 183 -2.02 39.15 -21.60
C SER A 183 -1.12 39.84 -22.61
N LYS A 184 -1.02 39.28 -23.82
CA LYS A 184 -0.74 39.99 -25.06
C LYS A 184 -1.87 39.71 -26.05
#